data_8091f63fc6c8292741eeacc00bada91d
#
_entry.id   8091f63fc6c8292741eeacc00bada91d
#
_cell.length_a   1.000
_cell.length_b   1.000
_cell.length_c   1.000
_cell.angle_alpha   90.00
_cell.angle_beta   90.00
_cell.angle_gamma   90.00
#
_symmetry.space_group_name_H-M   'P 1'
#
loop_
_entity.id
_entity.type
_entity.pdbx_description
1 polymer ?
#
loop_
_entity_poly.entity_id
_entity_poly.type
_entity_poly.pdbx_seq_one_letter_code
_entity_poly.pdbx_strand_id
1 'polypeptide(L)'
;ATGDFSVDEKNRQIELTGLGHQKAEESLMSLGLLEAGESLYSPSNLNLLHHVHAALKAHHLFKRDVHYMIQNNEIVIVDEHTGRSMPGRRWSDGIHQAVEAKENVQIQNESQTLASTTFQNYFRLYQKISGMTGTADTEAYEFKQIYGLDVIVVPTHRPMIRRDENDLVYMNLSDKYQAIVEDVRSKEANGQPVLIGTASIESYELLSVELTKCGIKHNVLNAKQHEREADIVADAGRAGSVTIATNMAGRGTDIKLSDKVKNSGGLAIVGTERHDSRRVDRQLRGRSGRQGDPGSSQFYVSLEDNLMRLFGSERVAKVMDRMGLEEGEVIQHSMMTKSIERAQKKVEENNFGIRKRLLEYDDVMNAQREVIYKRRKHALSGTRLKMDIANILYDTIQEIVLTNKASSDYKNFEFEIISNFSITSPIDPKGFKETSENDIINELFNLLNQHYSKKIATNSALAFPVIKNVYERPGNTYERIVVPFTAVSYTHLT
;
A
#
# COMPACT_ATOMS: atom_id res chain seq x y z
N ALA A 1 -29.16 -6.88 11.26
CA ALA A 1 -28.87 -6.89 9.82
C ALA A 1 -30.08 -7.50 9.10
N THR A 2 -30.88 -6.66 8.45
CA THR A 2 -32.10 -7.06 7.72
C THR A 2 -31.90 -6.95 6.19
N GLY A 3 -30.68 -6.77 5.72
CA GLY A 3 -30.35 -6.58 4.31
C GLY A 3 -29.65 -7.79 3.70
N ASP A 4 -29.41 -7.72 2.39
CA ASP A 4 -28.75 -8.78 1.62
C ASP A 4 -27.23 -8.84 1.87
N PHE A 5 -26.63 -7.76 2.39
CA PHE A 5 -25.23 -7.69 2.75
C PHE A 5 -25.01 -6.80 3.99
N SER A 6 -23.89 -6.97 4.66
CA SER A 6 -23.41 -6.12 5.75
C SER A 6 -22.12 -5.39 5.32
N VAL A 7 -22.02 -4.11 5.68
CA VAL A 7 -20.84 -3.30 5.41
C VAL A 7 -20.16 -2.95 6.74
N ASP A 8 -18.91 -3.26 6.88
CA ASP A 8 -18.04 -2.75 7.94
C ASP A 8 -17.15 -1.64 7.35
N GLU A 9 -17.59 -0.39 7.52
CA GLU A 9 -16.88 0.77 7.01
C GLU A 9 -15.49 0.93 7.66
N LYS A 10 -15.35 0.52 8.92
CA LYS A 10 -14.10 0.64 9.68
C LYS A 10 -13.01 -0.26 9.14
N ASN A 11 -13.36 -1.50 8.78
CA ASN A 11 -12.44 -2.50 8.24
C ASN A 11 -12.49 -2.59 6.71
N ARG A 12 -13.35 -1.77 6.07
CA ARG A 12 -13.62 -1.80 4.61
C ARG A 12 -13.93 -3.20 4.10
N GLN A 13 -14.76 -3.91 4.86
CA GLN A 13 -15.23 -5.24 4.52
C GLN A 13 -16.70 -5.21 4.19
N ILE A 14 -17.08 -6.06 3.25
CA ILE A 14 -18.47 -6.27 2.88
C ILE A 14 -18.70 -7.76 2.72
N GLU A 15 -19.75 -8.24 3.35
CA GLU A 15 -20.09 -9.66 3.36
C GLU A 15 -21.57 -9.85 3.04
N LEU A 16 -21.87 -10.89 2.29
CA LEU A 16 -23.27 -11.29 2.04
C LEU A 16 -23.86 -11.88 3.32
N THR A 17 -25.11 -11.57 3.60
CA THR A 17 -25.93 -12.26 4.61
C THR A 17 -26.42 -13.60 4.05
N GLY A 18 -27.02 -14.46 4.89
CA GLY A 18 -27.64 -15.70 4.40
C GLY A 18 -28.69 -15.46 3.33
N LEU A 19 -29.51 -14.40 3.45
CA LEU A 19 -30.46 -13.99 2.42
C LEU A 19 -29.76 -13.49 1.14
N GLY A 20 -28.66 -12.75 1.30
CA GLY A 20 -27.87 -12.28 0.17
C GLY A 20 -27.23 -13.41 -0.63
N HIS A 21 -26.74 -14.44 0.04
CA HIS A 21 -26.23 -15.65 -0.63
C HIS A 21 -27.32 -16.35 -1.45
N GLN A 22 -28.48 -16.56 -0.85
CA GLN A 22 -29.61 -17.20 -1.56
C GLN A 22 -30.00 -16.41 -2.81
N LYS A 23 -30.14 -15.08 -2.71
CA LYS A 23 -30.46 -14.22 -3.85
C LYS A 23 -29.38 -14.22 -4.92
N ALA A 24 -28.11 -14.25 -4.53
CA ALA A 24 -26.99 -14.34 -5.47
C ALA A 24 -27.01 -15.66 -6.23
N GLU A 25 -27.24 -16.78 -5.53
CA GLU A 25 -27.37 -18.11 -6.15
C GLU A 25 -28.59 -18.17 -7.10
N GLU A 26 -29.76 -17.69 -6.69
CA GLU A 26 -30.96 -17.61 -7.55
C GLU A 26 -30.70 -16.75 -8.81
N SER A 27 -30.01 -15.62 -8.67
CA SER A 27 -29.68 -14.76 -9.80
C SER A 27 -28.69 -15.44 -10.76
N LEU A 28 -27.66 -16.11 -10.24
CA LEU A 28 -26.67 -16.83 -11.05
C LEU A 28 -27.31 -18.04 -11.76
N MET A 29 -28.23 -18.76 -11.11
CA MET A 29 -29.01 -19.83 -11.74
C MET A 29 -29.88 -19.27 -12.87
N SER A 30 -30.54 -18.12 -12.68
CA SER A 30 -31.34 -17.50 -13.74
C SER A 30 -30.51 -17.08 -14.96
N LEU A 31 -29.24 -16.77 -14.76
CA LEU A 31 -28.29 -16.44 -15.82
C LEU A 31 -27.61 -17.67 -16.44
N GLY A 32 -27.87 -18.88 -15.92
CA GLY A 32 -27.25 -20.10 -16.38
C GLY A 32 -25.77 -20.24 -16.02
N LEU A 33 -25.30 -19.49 -15.04
CA LEU A 33 -23.90 -19.50 -14.55
C LEU A 33 -23.72 -20.48 -13.37
N LEU A 34 -24.79 -20.91 -12.74
CA LEU A 34 -24.80 -21.87 -11.64
C LEU A 34 -25.85 -22.94 -11.95
N GLU A 35 -25.53 -24.23 -11.74
CA GLU A 35 -26.47 -25.32 -11.95
C GLU A 35 -27.48 -25.42 -10.79
N ALA A 36 -28.68 -25.90 -11.09
CA ALA A 36 -29.74 -26.03 -10.09
C ALA A 36 -29.34 -27.03 -8.99
N GLY A 37 -29.28 -26.55 -7.75
CA GLY A 37 -28.89 -27.34 -6.58
C GLY A 37 -27.40 -27.29 -6.21
N GLU A 38 -26.59 -26.57 -6.99
CA GLU A 38 -25.20 -26.27 -6.61
C GLU A 38 -25.12 -25.02 -5.74
N SER A 39 -24.17 -25.02 -4.80
CA SER A 39 -23.86 -23.85 -3.97
C SER A 39 -22.65 -23.09 -4.51
N LEU A 40 -22.64 -21.77 -4.28
CA LEU A 40 -21.47 -20.91 -4.55
C LEU A 40 -20.21 -21.35 -3.79
N TYR A 41 -20.37 -22.08 -2.68
CA TYR A 41 -19.25 -22.60 -1.88
C TYR A 41 -18.70 -23.95 -2.36
N SER A 42 -19.28 -24.54 -3.40
CA SER A 42 -18.74 -25.75 -4.01
C SER A 42 -17.35 -25.44 -4.60
N PRO A 43 -16.38 -26.37 -4.50
CA PRO A 43 -15.01 -26.14 -5.03
C PRO A 43 -14.98 -25.77 -6.53
N SER A 44 -15.96 -26.25 -7.33
CA SER A 44 -16.15 -25.87 -8.74
C SER A 44 -16.52 -24.41 -8.93
N ASN A 45 -17.17 -23.77 -7.94
CA ASN A 45 -17.81 -22.46 -8.05
C ASN A 45 -17.06 -21.35 -7.29
N LEU A 46 -15.88 -21.63 -6.71
CA LEU A 46 -15.09 -20.65 -5.96
C LEU A 46 -14.73 -19.40 -6.80
N ASN A 47 -14.53 -19.56 -8.10
CA ASN A 47 -14.30 -18.42 -9.00
C ASN A 47 -15.53 -17.52 -9.10
N LEU A 48 -16.74 -18.09 -9.18
CA LEU A 48 -17.99 -17.32 -9.19
C LEU A 48 -18.18 -16.57 -7.88
N LEU A 49 -17.92 -17.22 -6.75
CA LEU A 49 -17.98 -16.58 -5.43
C LEU A 49 -17.00 -15.39 -5.37
N HIS A 50 -15.80 -15.58 -5.88
CA HIS A 50 -14.79 -14.50 -5.94
C HIS A 50 -15.28 -13.32 -6.78
N HIS A 51 -15.87 -13.56 -7.95
CA HIS A 51 -16.43 -12.51 -8.81
C HIS A 51 -17.60 -11.78 -8.14
N VAL A 52 -18.48 -12.50 -7.43
CA VAL A 52 -19.59 -11.90 -6.67
C VAL A 52 -19.05 -10.96 -5.58
N HIS A 53 -18.04 -11.41 -4.83
CA HIS A 53 -17.41 -10.56 -3.80
C HIS A 53 -16.69 -9.35 -4.40
N ALA A 54 -15.98 -9.51 -5.51
CA ALA A 54 -15.31 -8.40 -6.19
C ALA A 54 -16.32 -7.36 -6.71
N ALA A 55 -17.43 -7.82 -7.31
CA ALA A 55 -18.51 -6.95 -7.77
C ALA A 55 -19.18 -6.21 -6.61
N LEU A 56 -19.48 -6.91 -5.51
CA LEU A 56 -20.08 -6.33 -4.32
C LEU A 56 -19.18 -5.21 -3.73
N LYS A 57 -17.87 -5.47 -3.60
CA LYS A 57 -16.88 -4.47 -3.20
C LYS A 57 -16.85 -3.29 -4.16
N ALA A 58 -16.78 -3.53 -5.47
CA ALA A 58 -16.73 -2.49 -6.49
C ALA A 58 -17.94 -1.55 -6.43
N HIS A 59 -19.14 -2.08 -6.19
CA HIS A 59 -20.35 -1.27 -6.13
C HIS A 59 -20.49 -0.47 -4.84
N HIS A 60 -20.10 -1.00 -3.70
CA HIS A 60 -20.40 -0.40 -2.40
C HIS A 60 -19.22 0.28 -1.73
N LEU A 61 -17.98 -0.21 -1.93
CA LEU A 61 -16.79 0.35 -1.29
C LEU A 61 -15.99 1.30 -2.20
N PHE A 62 -16.13 1.15 -3.54
CA PHE A 62 -15.38 1.99 -4.48
C PHE A 62 -16.30 3.01 -5.14
N LYS A 63 -16.12 4.27 -4.78
CA LYS A 63 -16.91 5.40 -5.29
C LYS A 63 -16.14 6.13 -6.39
N ARG A 64 -16.83 6.44 -7.49
CA ARG A 64 -16.30 7.28 -8.58
C ARG A 64 -15.99 8.67 -8.05
N ASP A 65 -14.93 9.29 -8.57
CA ASP A 65 -14.44 10.61 -8.22
C ASP A 65 -13.87 10.74 -6.79
N VAL A 66 -13.92 9.66 -6.00
CA VAL A 66 -13.30 9.54 -4.67
C VAL A 66 -12.11 8.58 -4.71
N HIS A 67 -12.35 7.33 -5.11
CA HIS A 67 -11.32 6.29 -5.15
C HIS A 67 -10.74 6.10 -6.55
N TYR A 68 -11.47 6.48 -7.59
CA TYR A 68 -11.04 6.40 -8.99
C TYR A 68 -11.76 7.45 -9.85
N MET A 69 -11.17 7.73 -11.00
CA MET A 69 -11.76 8.54 -12.06
C MET A 69 -11.70 7.78 -13.38
N ILE A 70 -12.52 8.21 -14.35
CA ILE A 70 -12.45 7.69 -15.71
C ILE A 70 -11.68 8.71 -16.54
N GLN A 71 -10.56 8.30 -17.12
CA GLN A 71 -9.74 9.12 -18.00
C GLN A 71 -9.38 8.30 -19.26
N ASN A 72 -9.59 8.86 -20.44
CA ASN A 72 -9.35 8.18 -21.71
C ASN A 72 -10.04 6.80 -21.83
N ASN A 73 -11.23 6.64 -21.26
CA ASN A 73 -11.99 5.39 -21.20
C ASN A 73 -11.28 4.27 -20.38
N GLU A 74 -10.43 4.65 -19.43
CA GLU A 74 -9.76 3.76 -18.50
C GLU A 74 -10.03 4.18 -17.06
N ILE A 75 -10.00 3.21 -16.15
CA ILE A 75 -10.08 3.49 -14.71
C ILE A 75 -8.70 3.91 -14.20
N VAL A 76 -8.61 5.11 -13.65
CA VAL A 76 -7.41 5.63 -13.00
C VAL A 76 -7.67 5.78 -11.51
N ILE A 77 -6.85 5.11 -10.71
CA ILE A 77 -6.96 5.16 -9.25
C ILE A 77 -6.62 6.57 -8.75
N VAL A 78 -7.37 7.05 -7.77
CA VAL A 78 -7.08 8.27 -7.02
C VAL A 78 -6.54 7.86 -5.64
N ASP A 79 -5.40 8.38 -5.27
CA ASP A 79 -4.81 8.16 -3.95
C ASP A 79 -5.62 8.93 -2.89
N GLU A 80 -6.18 8.22 -1.94
CA GLU A 80 -7.05 8.77 -0.89
C GLU A 80 -6.35 9.84 -0.02
N HIS A 81 -5.05 9.70 0.18
CA HIS A 81 -4.28 10.60 1.04
C HIS A 81 -3.77 11.85 0.32
N THR A 82 -3.47 11.73 -0.97
CA THR A 82 -2.90 12.83 -1.74
C THR A 82 -3.88 13.44 -2.72
N GLY A 83 -4.99 12.75 -3.02
CA GLY A 83 -5.94 13.13 -4.05
C GLY A 83 -5.37 13.11 -5.47
N ARG A 84 -4.19 12.49 -5.67
CA ARG A 84 -3.53 12.43 -6.98
C ARG A 84 -3.97 11.21 -7.77
N SER A 85 -4.11 11.39 -9.07
CA SER A 85 -4.31 10.27 -9.98
C SER A 85 -3.04 9.41 -10.08
N MET A 86 -3.21 8.10 -10.10
CA MET A 86 -2.13 7.12 -10.18
C MET A 86 -2.27 6.29 -11.48
N PRO A 87 -1.91 6.84 -12.65
CA PRO A 87 -2.00 6.12 -13.89
C PRO A 87 -1.11 4.88 -13.88
N GLY A 88 -1.57 3.80 -14.50
CA GLY A 88 -0.85 2.53 -14.60
C GLY A 88 -0.93 1.65 -13.34
N ARG A 89 -1.48 2.14 -12.23
CA ARG A 89 -1.80 1.30 -11.06
C ARG A 89 -3.15 0.63 -11.21
N ARG A 90 -3.24 -0.60 -10.73
CA ARG A 90 -4.48 -1.40 -10.75
C ARG A 90 -4.67 -2.06 -9.37
N TRP A 91 -5.92 -2.20 -8.94
CA TRP A 91 -6.25 -3.02 -7.79
C TRP A 91 -6.10 -4.51 -8.15
N SER A 92 -5.65 -5.30 -7.20
CA SER A 92 -5.55 -6.76 -7.29
C SER A 92 -6.90 -7.45 -7.06
N ASP A 93 -6.87 -8.77 -7.11
CA ASP A 93 -7.99 -9.65 -6.73
C ASP A 93 -9.27 -9.39 -7.52
N GLY A 94 -9.18 -9.09 -8.80
CA GLY A 94 -10.34 -8.87 -9.66
C GLY A 94 -11.12 -7.57 -9.39
N ILE A 95 -10.72 -6.77 -8.39
CA ILE A 95 -11.44 -5.54 -8.02
C ILE A 95 -11.40 -4.51 -9.14
N HIS A 96 -10.23 -4.36 -9.81
CA HIS A 96 -10.11 -3.37 -10.89
C HIS A 96 -11.03 -3.72 -12.06
N GLN A 97 -11.06 -5.00 -12.45
CA GLN A 97 -11.95 -5.50 -13.50
C GLN A 97 -13.43 -5.35 -13.10
N ALA A 98 -13.77 -5.56 -11.82
CA ALA A 98 -15.11 -5.34 -11.33
C ALA A 98 -15.52 -3.87 -11.40
N VAL A 99 -14.60 -2.93 -11.14
CA VAL A 99 -14.86 -1.50 -11.31
C VAL A 99 -14.94 -1.12 -12.80
N GLU A 100 -14.09 -1.69 -13.65
CA GLU A 100 -14.17 -1.52 -15.12
C GLU A 100 -15.54 -1.98 -15.64
N ALA A 101 -16.02 -3.13 -15.19
CA ALA A 101 -17.35 -3.64 -15.52
C ALA A 101 -18.49 -2.74 -15.00
N LYS A 102 -18.39 -2.26 -13.76
CA LYS A 102 -19.34 -1.34 -13.14
C LYS A 102 -19.50 -0.06 -13.96
N GLU A 103 -18.41 0.49 -14.49
CA GLU A 103 -18.40 1.75 -15.24
C GLU A 103 -18.57 1.55 -16.75
N ASN A 104 -18.78 0.31 -17.21
CA ASN A 104 -18.92 -0.05 -18.63
C ASN A 104 -17.73 0.40 -19.49
N VAL A 105 -16.52 0.38 -18.95
CA VAL A 105 -15.29 0.57 -19.71
C VAL A 105 -14.70 -0.77 -20.12
N GLN A 106 -13.75 -0.77 -21.05
CA GLN A 106 -13.13 -2.01 -21.50
C GLN A 106 -12.39 -2.71 -20.37
N ILE A 107 -12.77 -3.97 -20.10
CA ILE A 107 -12.10 -4.80 -19.09
C ILE A 107 -10.75 -5.24 -19.63
N GLN A 108 -9.69 -4.92 -18.90
CA GLN A 108 -8.31 -5.28 -19.25
C GLN A 108 -7.85 -6.51 -18.46
N ASN A 109 -6.84 -7.19 -18.99
CA ASN A 109 -6.23 -8.34 -18.32
C ASN A 109 -5.64 -7.94 -16.96
N GLU A 110 -5.68 -8.88 -16.01
CA GLU A 110 -5.04 -8.70 -14.71
C GLU A 110 -3.51 -8.63 -14.86
N SER A 111 -2.90 -7.69 -14.15
CA SER A 111 -1.45 -7.61 -14.05
C SER A 111 -0.94 -8.62 -13.02
N GLN A 112 -0.06 -9.52 -13.43
CA GLN A 112 0.54 -10.46 -12.51
C GLN A 112 1.64 -9.78 -11.69
N THR A 113 1.47 -9.70 -10.36
CA THR A 113 2.50 -9.22 -9.45
C THR A 113 3.61 -10.27 -9.35
N LEU A 114 4.80 -9.92 -9.81
CA LEU A 114 5.97 -10.82 -9.77
C LEU A 114 6.59 -10.90 -8.36
N ALA A 115 6.63 -9.78 -7.64
CA ALA A 115 7.17 -9.69 -6.30
C ALA A 115 6.66 -8.42 -5.61
N SER A 116 6.59 -8.45 -4.29
CA SER A 116 6.29 -7.30 -3.44
C SER A 116 7.33 -7.19 -2.32
N THR A 117 7.60 -5.96 -1.88
CA THR A 117 8.45 -5.68 -0.72
C THR A 117 7.90 -4.45 0.00
N THR A 118 8.20 -4.31 1.27
CA THR A 118 7.87 -3.10 2.01
C THR A 118 8.83 -1.96 1.67
N PHE A 119 8.37 -0.71 1.78
CA PHE A 119 9.25 0.46 1.63
C PHE A 119 10.42 0.41 2.61
N GLN A 120 10.20 -0.07 3.82
CA GLN A 120 11.22 -0.21 4.84
C GLN A 120 12.34 -1.15 4.40
N ASN A 121 12.01 -2.34 3.89
CA ASN A 121 13.00 -3.29 3.41
C ASN A 121 13.68 -2.81 2.13
N TYR A 122 12.96 -2.11 1.24
CA TYR A 122 13.56 -1.50 0.07
C TYR A 122 14.64 -0.48 0.45
N PHE A 123 14.36 0.44 1.38
CA PHE A 123 15.34 1.45 1.79
C PHE A 123 16.49 0.89 2.63
N ARG A 124 16.30 -0.23 3.32
CA ARG A 124 17.39 -0.96 4.02
C ARG A 124 18.45 -1.56 3.08
N LEU A 125 18.15 -1.67 1.77
CA LEU A 125 19.16 -2.11 0.78
C LEU A 125 20.30 -1.10 0.60
N TYR A 126 20.07 0.17 0.95
CA TYR A 126 21.08 1.21 0.81
C TYR A 126 21.99 1.25 2.04
N GLN A 127 23.30 1.22 1.82
CA GLN A 127 24.30 1.31 2.89
C GLN A 127 24.30 2.69 3.57
N LYS A 128 23.96 3.73 2.82
CA LYS A 128 23.89 5.10 3.31
C LYS A 128 22.59 5.74 2.86
N ILE A 129 21.79 6.16 3.82
CA ILE A 129 20.50 6.82 3.59
C ILE A 129 20.42 8.09 4.43
N SER A 130 19.85 9.13 3.87
CA SER A 130 19.52 10.37 4.57
C SER A 130 18.35 11.04 3.90
N GLY A 131 17.70 11.98 4.61
CA GLY A 131 16.57 12.73 4.09
C GLY A 131 16.41 14.07 4.78
N MET A 132 15.58 14.94 4.20
CA MET A 132 15.26 16.25 4.76
C MET A 132 13.76 16.48 4.72
N THR A 133 13.21 16.95 5.83
CA THR A 133 11.81 17.37 5.94
C THR A 133 11.66 18.34 7.10
N GLY A 134 10.68 19.22 7.04
CA GLY A 134 10.35 20.14 8.14
C GLY A 134 9.58 19.51 9.30
N THR A 135 9.28 18.20 9.25
CA THR A 135 8.36 17.56 10.20
C THR A 135 8.85 16.20 10.74
N ALA A 136 10.14 15.90 10.61
CA ALA A 136 10.68 14.58 11.02
C ALA A 136 10.72 14.38 12.55
N ASP A 137 10.77 15.45 13.33
CA ASP A 137 10.94 15.36 14.77
C ASP A 137 9.79 14.64 15.49
N THR A 138 8.56 14.70 14.97
CA THR A 138 7.42 13.95 15.50
C THR A 138 7.59 12.44 15.37
N GLU A 139 8.32 11.99 14.36
CA GLU A 139 8.53 10.59 14.00
C GLU A 139 9.99 10.13 14.28
N ALA A 140 10.76 10.90 15.06
CA ALA A 140 12.17 10.63 15.32
C ALA A 140 12.41 9.22 15.90
N TYR A 141 11.51 8.76 16.76
CA TYR A 141 11.57 7.42 17.33
C TYR A 141 11.41 6.33 16.27
N GLU A 142 10.46 6.48 15.35
CA GLU A 142 10.23 5.51 14.26
C GLU A 142 11.44 5.47 13.31
N PHE A 143 12.00 6.62 12.93
CA PHE A 143 13.21 6.68 12.11
C PHE A 143 14.39 5.95 12.76
N LYS A 144 14.56 6.10 14.08
CA LYS A 144 15.63 5.40 14.81
C LYS A 144 15.40 3.90 14.86
N GLN A 145 14.17 3.47 15.14
CA GLN A 145 13.86 2.04 15.30
C GLN A 145 13.91 1.27 13.97
N ILE A 146 13.43 1.87 12.89
CA ILE A 146 13.31 1.17 11.59
C ILE A 146 14.57 1.29 10.75
N TYR A 147 15.16 2.49 10.69
CA TYR A 147 16.28 2.79 9.77
C TYR A 147 17.59 3.10 10.50
N GLY A 148 17.63 3.16 11.83
CA GLY A 148 18.80 3.56 12.60
C GLY A 148 19.17 5.04 12.41
N LEU A 149 18.29 5.87 11.85
CA LEU A 149 18.55 7.27 11.57
C LEU A 149 18.25 8.15 12.78
N ASP A 150 19.15 9.07 13.06
CA ASP A 150 18.93 10.14 14.02
C ASP A 150 18.34 11.37 13.34
N VAL A 151 17.36 12.00 13.98
CA VAL A 151 16.74 13.23 13.50
C VAL A 151 17.41 14.43 14.15
N ILE A 152 18.00 15.28 13.31
CA ILE A 152 18.65 16.52 13.73
C ILE A 152 17.77 17.71 13.32
N VAL A 153 17.32 18.48 14.30
CA VAL A 153 16.55 19.69 14.08
C VAL A 153 17.49 20.86 13.79
N VAL A 154 17.51 21.32 12.54
CA VAL A 154 18.31 22.49 12.14
C VAL A 154 17.44 23.74 12.37
N PRO A 155 17.92 24.74 13.13
CA PRO A 155 17.17 25.97 13.34
C PRO A 155 16.98 26.75 12.03
N THR A 156 15.87 27.46 11.93
CA THR A 156 15.54 28.26 10.75
C THR A 156 16.45 29.48 10.62
N HIS A 157 16.78 29.86 9.38
CA HIS A 157 17.61 31.05 9.10
C HIS A 157 16.95 32.34 9.61
N ARG A 158 15.64 32.47 9.44
CA ARG A 158 14.85 33.59 9.98
C ARG A 158 13.88 33.09 11.04
N PRO A 159 13.61 33.88 12.08
CA PRO A 159 12.62 33.50 13.09
C PRO A 159 11.26 33.24 12.45
N MET A 160 10.56 32.22 12.90
CA MET A 160 9.16 32.02 12.54
C MET A 160 8.28 32.98 13.33
N ILE A 161 7.60 33.90 12.62
CA ILE A 161 6.70 34.90 13.20
C ILE A 161 5.21 34.58 12.98
N ARG A 162 4.91 33.43 12.33
CA ARG A 162 3.54 32.93 12.16
C ARG A 162 2.89 32.72 13.53
N ARG A 163 1.64 33.14 13.66
CA ARG A 163 0.83 32.93 14.87
C ARG A 163 0.04 31.62 14.70
N ASP A 164 0.31 30.66 15.55
CA ASP A 164 -0.44 29.40 15.60
C ASP A 164 -1.48 29.53 16.75
N GLU A 165 -2.74 29.79 16.36
CA GLU A 165 -3.84 29.98 17.30
C GLU A 165 -4.30 28.61 17.87
N ASN A 166 -4.96 28.66 19.06
CA ASN A 166 -5.56 27.47 19.65
C ASN A 166 -6.72 26.95 18.79
N ASP A 167 -6.97 25.65 18.87
CA ASP A 167 -8.08 25.03 18.17
C ASP A 167 -9.42 25.58 18.67
N LEU A 168 -10.35 25.77 17.74
CA LEU A 168 -11.75 26.06 18.01
C LEU A 168 -12.54 24.77 17.96
N VAL A 169 -13.17 24.40 19.08
CA VAL A 169 -13.89 23.13 19.19
C VAL A 169 -15.39 23.38 19.26
N TYR A 170 -16.11 22.73 18.34
CA TYR A 170 -17.56 22.82 18.15
C TYR A 170 -18.23 21.49 18.49
N MET A 171 -19.50 21.55 18.89
CA MET A 171 -20.29 20.36 19.19
C MET A 171 -20.62 19.59 17.91
N ASN A 172 -21.04 20.28 16.85
CA ASN A 172 -21.50 19.71 15.60
C ASN A 172 -20.75 20.27 14.37
N LEU A 173 -20.92 19.60 13.21
CA LEU A 173 -20.29 19.99 11.95
C LEU A 173 -20.90 21.28 11.37
N SER A 174 -22.21 21.52 11.57
CA SER A 174 -22.89 22.68 11.01
C SER A 174 -22.31 24.00 11.54
N ASP A 175 -22.19 24.11 12.87
CA ASP A 175 -21.65 25.29 13.53
C ASP A 175 -20.18 25.52 13.18
N LYS A 176 -19.41 24.43 13.06
CA LYS A 176 -18.03 24.47 12.61
C LYS A 176 -17.91 25.07 11.21
N TYR A 177 -18.68 24.58 10.24
CA TYR A 177 -18.63 25.09 8.87
C TYR A 177 -19.10 26.53 8.75
N GLN A 178 -20.14 26.93 9.48
CA GLN A 178 -20.59 28.31 9.53
C GLN A 178 -19.50 29.24 10.07
N ALA A 179 -18.84 28.86 11.14
CA ALA A 179 -17.72 29.63 11.72
C ALA A 179 -16.52 29.74 10.77
N ILE A 180 -16.19 28.67 10.03
CA ILE A 180 -15.15 28.72 9.00
C ILE A 180 -15.52 29.73 7.92
N VAL A 181 -16.75 29.71 7.42
CA VAL A 181 -17.22 30.63 6.37
C VAL A 181 -17.15 32.11 6.84
N GLU A 182 -17.55 32.39 8.08
CA GLU A 182 -17.48 33.71 8.67
C GLU A 182 -16.04 34.21 8.80
N ASP A 183 -15.14 33.37 9.28
CA ASP A 183 -13.71 33.69 9.41
C ASP A 183 -13.05 33.92 8.04
N VAL A 184 -13.34 33.09 7.06
CA VAL A 184 -12.84 33.22 5.68
C VAL A 184 -13.32 34.54 5.07
N ARG A 185 -14.61 34.89 5.24
CA ARG A 185 -15.18 36.17 4.76
C ARG A 185 -14.48 37.38 5.38
N SER A 186 -14.24 37.35 6.68
CA SER A 186 -13.53 38.40 7.38
C SER A 186 -12.11 38.60 6.86
N LYS A 187 -11.38 37.52 6.63
CA LYS A 187 -10.00 37.55 6.12
C LYS A 187 -9.95 38.00 4.67
N GLU A 188 -10.85 37.50 3.81
CA GLU A 188 -10.99 37.94 2.40
C GLU A 188 -11.24 39.45 2.31
N ALA A 189 -12.18 39.95 3.11
CA ALA A 189 -12.51 41.40 3.14
C ALA A 189 -11.31 42.26 3.56
N ASN A 190 -10.43 41.76 4.41
CA ASN A 190 -9.19 42.41 4.81
C ASN A 190 -8.05 42.24 3.80
N GLY A 191 -8.29 41.56 2.67
CA GLY A 191 -7.28 41.29 1.64
C GLY A 191 -6.24 40.24 2.07
N GLN A 192 -6.50 39.50 3.13
CA GLN A 192 -5.65 38.39 3.57
C GLN A 192 -5.99 37.12 2.78
N PRO A 193 -5.03 36.47 2.11
CA PRO A 193 -5.27 35.20 1.45
C PRO A 193 -5.49 34.09 2.45
N VAL A 194 -6.40 33.14 2.11
CA VAL A 194 -6.76 32.02 2.97
C VAL A 194 -6.53 30.71 2.23
N LEU A 195 -5.78 29.82 2.84
CA LEU A 195 -5.64 28.42 2.41
C LEU A 195 -6.37 27.52 3.40
N ILE A 196 -7.41 26.88 2.91
CA ILE A 196 -8.25 25.96 3.71
C ILE A 196 -7.78 24.54 3.45
N GLY A 197 -7.32 23.85 4.49
CA GLY A 197 -6.91 22.46 4.43
C GLY A 197 -8.04 21.53 4.88
N THR A 198 -8.38 20.54 4.05
CA THR A 198 -9.40 19.53 4.34
C THR A 198 -8.77 18.15 4.38
N ALA A 199 -9.25 17.25 5.24
CA ALA A 199 -8.73 15.89 5.33
C ALA A 199 -9.37 14.94 4.29
N SER A 200 -10.62 15.21 3.86
CA SER A 200 -11.35 14.36 2.92
C SER A 200 -11.90 15.16 1.74
N ILE A 201 -12.24 14.42 0.68
CA ILE A 201 -12.92 14.98 -0.50
C ILE A 201 -14.34 15.42 -0.12
N GLU A 202 -15.04 14.65 0.70
CA GLU A 202 -16.38 14.99 1.16
C GLU A 202 -16.41 16.32 1.93
N SER A 203 -15.43 16.55 2.81
CA SER A 203 -15.30 17.81 3.57
C SER A 203 -15.06 19.01 2.67
N TYR A 204 -14.27 18.89 1.60
CA TYR A 204 -14.05 20.02 0.69
C TYR A 204 -15.28 20.34 -0.17
N GLU A 205 -16.03 19.31 -0.61
CA GLU A 205 -17.25 19.53 -1.42
C GLU A 205 -18.31 20.26 -0.62
N LEU A 206 -18.56 19.83 0.62
CA LEU A 206 -19.46 20.51 1.54
C LEU A 206 -19.05 21.96 1.75
N LEU A 207 -17.79 22.21 2.05
CA LEU A 207 -17.30 23.58 2.29
C LEU A 207 -17.36 24.45 1.03
N SER A 208 -17.07 23.89 -0.14
CA SER A 208 -17.17 24.60 -1.41
C SER A 208 -18.60 25.04 -1.71
N VAL A 209 -19.58 24.19 -1.39
CA VAL A 209 -21.01 24.53 -1.51
C VAL A 209 -21.38 25.68 -0.55
N GLU A 210 -20.95 25.63 0.71
CA GLU A 210 -21.24 26.67 1.70
C GLU A 210 -20.59 28.01 1.34
N LEU A 211 -19.33 28.03 0.90
CA LEU A 211 -18.65 29.23 0.42
C LEU A 211 -19.35 29.83 -0.81
N THR A 212 -19.81 28.99 -1.74
CA THR A 212 -20.55 29.42 -2.93
C THR A 212 -21.89 30.05 -2.55
N LYS A 213 -22.66 29.46 -1.63
CA LYS A 213 -23.92 30.04 -1.10
C LYS A 213 -23.69 31.39 -0.49
N CYS A 214 -22.55 31.60 0.14
CA CYS A 214 -22.17 32.88 0.75
C CYS A 214 -21.54 33.90 -0.21
N GLY A 215 -21.42 33.56 -1.50
CA GLY A 215 -20.87 34.45 -2.53
C GLY A 215 -19.35 34.59 -2.50
N ILE A 216 -18.63 33.75 -1.76
CA ILE A 216 -17.16 33.79 -1.65
C ILE A 216 -16.55 33.06 -2.84
N LYS A 217 -15.78 33.80 -3.66
CA LYS A 217 -15.02 33.20 -4.78
C LYS A 217 -13.84 32.40 -4.24
N HIS A 218 -13.72 31.15 -4.67
CA HIS A 218 -12.64 30.30 -4.22
C HIS A 218 -12.13 29.37 -5.33
N ASN A 219 -10.90 28.95 -5.22
CA ASN A 219 -10.29 27.94 -6.05
C ASN A 219 -10.26 26.60 -5.28
N VAL A 220 -10.45 25.48 -6.00
CA VAL A 220 -10.36 24.14 -5.43
C VAL A 220 -9.19 23.39 -6.05
N LEU A 221 -8.32 22.89 -5.20
CA LEU A 221 -7.18 22.07 -5.57
C LEU A 221 -7.50 20.61 -5.32
N ASN A 222 -7.83 19.89 -6.39
CA ASN A 222 -8.16 18.44 -6.35
C ASN A 222 -7.47 17.69 -7.49
N ALA A 223 -7.56 16.35 -7.47
CA ALA A 223 -6.98 15.45 -8.47
C ALA A 223 -7.44 15.74 -9.91
N LYS A 224 -8.64 16.28 -10.10
CA LYS A 224 -9.21 16.61 -11.42
C LYS A 224 -8.50 17.79 -12.10
N GLN A 225 -7.79 18.62 -11.34
CA GLN A 225 -7.14 19.84 -11.82
C GLN A 225 -5.61 19.77 -11.77
N HIS A 226 -5.05 18.57 -11.83
CA HIS A 226 -3.61 18.34 -11.68
C HIS A 226 -2.74 19.17 -12.65
N GLU A 227 -3.19 19.37 -13.90
CA GLU A 227 -2.48 20.18 -14.89
C GLU A 227 -2.42 21.68 -14.51
N ARG A 228 -3.41 22.17 -13.75
CA ARG A 228 -3.50 23.55 -13.28
C ARG A 228 -3.06 23.75 -11.84
N GLU A 229 -2.56 22.71 -11.19
CA GLU A 229 -2.18 22.74 -9.78
C GLU A 229 -1.17 23.86 -9.48
N ALA A 230 -0.15 24.00 -10.33
CA ALA A 230 0.88 25.02 -10.15
C ALA A 230 0.34 26.46 -10.26
N ASP A 231 -0.58 26.70 -11.18
CA ASP A 231 -1.21 28.02 -11.37
C ASP A 231 -2.12 28.37 -10.20
N ILE A 232 -2.93 27.42 -9.73
CA ILE A 232 -3.83 27.63 -8.58
C ILE A 232 -3.01 27.91 -7.31
N VAL A 233 -1.89 27.21 -7.10
CA VAL A 233 -1.01 27.45 -5.95
C VAL A 233 -0.32 28.80 -6.06
N ALA A 234 0.09 29.22 -7.25
CA ALA A 234 0.65 30.54 -7.46
C ALA A 234 -0.37 31.68 -7.15
N ASP A 235 -1.64 31.44 -7.51
CA ASP A 235 -2.72 32.36 -7.23
C ASP A 235 -3.14 32.39 -5.76
N ALA A 236 -2.90 31.34 -4.99
CA ALA A 236 -3.24 31.25 -3.57
C ALA A 236 -2.57 32.33 -2.69
N GLY A 237 -1.48 32.94 -3.16
CA GLY A 237 -0.79 34.05 -2.47
C GLY A 237 -1.30 35.43 -2.82
N ARG A 238 -2.30 35.58 -3.69
CA ARG A 238 -2.86 36.91 -4.05
C ARG A 238 -3.78 37.45 -2.96
N ALA A 239 -3.86 38.79 -2.89
CA ALA A 239 -4.69 39.45 -1.88
C ALA A 239 -6.16 39.01 -1.98
N GLY A 240 -6.74 38.55 -0.85
CA GLY A 240 -8.12 38.11 -0.76
C GLY A 240 -8.43 36.81 -1.49
N SER A 241 -7.43 36.06 -1.94
CA SER A 241 -7.68 34.76 -2.55
C SER A 241 -8.08 33.70 -1.51
N VAL A 242 -9.07 32.88 -1.83
CA VAL A 242 -9.50 31.75 -1.03
C VAL A 242 -9.22 30.47 -1.82
N THR A 243 -8.47 29.55 -1.24
CA THR A 243 -8.12 28.29 -1.88
C THR A 243 -8.43 27.14 -0.94
N ILE A 244 -9.23 26.18 -1.39
CA ILE A 244 -9.45 24.91 -0.67
C ILE A 244 -8.48 23.88 -1.25
N ALA A 245 -7.74 23.21 -0.39
CA ALA A 245 -6.78 22.18 -0.80
C ALA A 245 -6.89 20.95 0.10
N THR A 246 -6.83 19.77 -0.50
CA THR A 246 -6.57 18.54 0.27
C THR A 246 -5.14 18.58 0.82
N ASN A 247 -4.87 17.82 1.87
CA ASN A 247 -3.62 17.88 2.65
C ASN A 247 -2.33 17.94 1.86
N MET A 248 -2.28 17.21 0.74
CA MET A 248 -1.05 17.01 -0.03
C MET A 248 -1.03 17.81 -1.35
N ALA A 249 -2.13 18.43 -1.73
CA ALA A 249 -2.20 19.21 -2.96
C ALA A 249 -1.27 20.44 -2.90
N GLY A 250 -0.58 20.74 -3.97
CA GLY A 250 0.40 21.84 -4.05
C GLY A 250 1.70 21.62 -3.26
N ARG A 251 2.01 20.37 -2.88
CA ARG A 251 3.27 20.04 -2.20
C ARG A 251 4.47 20.27 -3.13
N GLY A 252 5.51 20.94 -2.62
CA GLY A 252 6.71 21.26 -3.39
C GLY A 252 6.64 22.61 -4.13
N THR A 253 5.46 23.25 -4.21
CA THR A 253 5.29 24.58 -4.78
C THR A 253 5.24 25.64 -3.68
N ASP A 254 5.97 26.72 -3.86
CA ASP A 254 6.01 27.83 -2.91
C ASP A 254 4.92 28.86 -3.19
N ILE A 255 4.20 29.27 -2.14
CA ILE A 255 3.18 30.33 -2.22
C ILE A 255 3.86 31.66 -1.97
N LYS A 256 4.08 32.45 -3.02
CA LYS A 256 4.74 33.75 -2.94
C LYS A 256 3.76 34.83 -2.52
N LEU A 257 4.14 35.64 -1.53
CA LEU A 257 3.33 36.74 -1.00
C LEU A 257 3.89 38.07 -1.45
N SER A 258 3.01 38.98 -1.91
CA SER A 258 3.37 40.38 -2.16
C SER A 258 3.48 41.14 -0.84
N ASP A 259 4.20 42.29 -0.83
CA ASP A 259 4.35 43.10 0.37
C ASP A 259 2.99 43.61 0.90
N LYS A 260 2.03 43.89 0.02
CA LYS A 260 0.65 44.23 0.41
C LYS A 260 0.01 43.11 1.24
N VAL A 261 0.16 41.84 0.82
CA VAL A 261 -0.37 40.68 1.53
C VAL A 261 0.37 40.45 2.86
N LYS A 262 1.68 40.66 2.90
CA LYS A 262 2.45 40.59 4.15
C LYS A 262 1.96 41.61 5.17
N ASN A 263 1.65 42.82 4.74
CA ASN A 263 1.09 43.87 5.60
C ASN A 263 -0.35 43.58 6.06
N SER A 264 -1.11 42.77 5.30
CA SER A 264 -2.46 42.31 5.69
C SER A 264 -2.43 41.08 6.62
N GLY A 265 -1.25 40.66 7.13
CA GLY A 265 -1.10 39.54 8.05
C GLY A 265 -0.57 38.26 7.40
N GLY A 266 -0.22 38.29 6.11
CA GLY A 266 0.33 37.14 5.38
C GLY A 266 -0.71 36.07 5.08
N LEU A 267 -0.27 34.85 4.76
CA LEU A 267 -1.15 33.72 4.44
C LEU A 267 -1.80 33.14 5.69
N ALA A 268 -3.14 33.08 5.69
CA ALA A 268 -3.90 32.40 6.75
C ALA A 268 -4.13 30.94 6.38
N ILE A 269 -3.84 30.04 7.31
CA ILE A 269 -4.15 28.60 7.21
C ILE A 269 -5.39 28.33 8.06
N VAL A 270 -6.40 27.75 7.46
CA VAL A 270 -7.60 27.25 8.12
C VAL A 270 -7.65 25.73 7.96
N GLY A 271 -7.49 24.99 9.06
CA GLY A 271 -7.67 23.54 9.07
C GLY A 271 -9.12 23.21 9.42
N THR A 272 -9.82 22.44 8.60
CA THR A 272 -11.22 22.09 8.84
C THR A 272 -11.37 20.96 9.86
N GLU A 273 -10.30 20.25 10.15
CA GLU A 273 -10.21 19.17 11.14
C GLU A 273 -8.74 18.88 11.47
N ARG A 274 -8.50 18.15 12.55
CA ARG A 274 -7.18 17.60 12.88
C ARG A 274 -6.99 16.25 12.22
N HIS A 275 -5.80 16.05 11.66
CA HIS A 275 -5.43 14.79 11.04
C HIS A 275 -5.01 13.75 12.06
N ASP A 276 -4.95 12.49 11.64
CA ASP A 276 -4.50 11.36 12.47
C ASP A 276 -3.03 11.47 12.89
N SER A 277 -2.24 12.29 12.19
CA SER A 277 -0.83 12.53 12.50
C SER A 277 -0.54 14.02 12.63
N ARG A 278 0.14 14.39 13.74
CA ARG A 278 0.63 15.76 14.00
C ARG A 278 1.56 16.25 12.89
N ARG A 279 2.26 15.34 12.23
CA ARG A 279 3.14 15.64 11.10
C ARG A 279 2.37 16.29 9.94
N VAL A 280 1.17 15.78 9.64
CA VAL A 280 0.33 16.32 8.56
C VAL A 280 -0.19 17.73 8.90
N ASP A 281 -0.63 17.94 10.14
CA ASP A 281 -1.03 19.28 10.62
C ASP A 281 0.12 20.28 10.51
N ARG A 282 1.34 19.87 10.90
CA ARG A 282 2.54 20.71 10.76
C ARG A 282 2.88 21.01 9.30
N GLN A 283 2.68 20.07 8.39
CA GLN A 283 2.87 20.31 6.96
C GLN A 283 1.86 21.31 6.41
N LEU A 284 0.61 21.28 6.86
CA LEU A 284 -0.40 22.27 6.49
C LEU A 284 -0.02 23.66 7.04
N ARG A 285 0.28 23.77 8.34
CA ARG A 285 0.74 25.03 8.96
C ARG A 285 1.99 25.58 8.28
N GLY A 286 2.92 24.71 7.90
CA GLY A 286 4.18 25.06 7.25
C GLY A 286 4.05 25.66 5.84
N ARG A 287 2.86 25.75 5.29
CA ARG A 287 2.61 26.48 4.05
C ARG A 287 2.59 27.99 4.26
N SER A 288 2.36 28.45 5.49
CA SER A 288 2.40 29.84 5.92
C SER A 288 3.64 30.12 6.79
N GLY A 289 4.05 31.37 6.87
CA GLY A 289 5.18 31.81 7.69
C GLY A 289 6.55 31.40 7.15
N ARG A 290 6.67 31.14 5.85
CA ARG A 290 7.92 30.78 5.20
C ARG A 290 8.86 31.99 5.10
N GLN A 291 10.16 31.74 5.19
CA GLN A 291 11.21 32.76 5.05
C GLN A 291 11.06 33.97 5.99
N GLY A 292 10.42 33.76 7.15
CA GLY A 292 10.14 34.87 8.10
C GLY A 292 8.97 35.77 7.70
N ASP A 293 8.12 35.33 6.76
CA ASP A 293 6.90 36.06 6.42
C ASP A 293 5.86 35.95 7.54
N PRO A 294 5.01 36.95 7.74
CA PRO A 294 3.88 36.84 8.65
C PRO A 294 2.86 35.80 8.16
N GLY A 295 2.02 35.37 9.05
CA GLY A 295 0.96 34.43 8.77
C GLY A 295 0.21 33.99 10.02
N SER A 296 -0.84 33.23 9.82
CA SER A 296 -1.62 32.64 10.93
C SER A 296 -2.05 31.22 10.59
N SER A 297 -2.30 30.41 11.62
CA SER A 297 -2.93 29.12 11.45
C SER A 297 -3.95 28.87 12.56
N GLN A 298 -5.10 28.32 12.20
CA GLN A 298 -6.15 27.94 13.14
C GLN A 298 -6.85 26.67 12.66
N PHE A 299 -7.15 25.76 13.59
CA PHE A 299 -7.93 24.56 13.31
C PHE A 299 -9.32 24.66 13.91
N TYR A 300 -10.31 24.26 13.12
CA TYR A 300 -11.70 24.16 13.49
C TYR A 300 -12.05 22.69 13.63
N VAL A 301 -12.40 22.25 14.82
CA VAL A 301 -12.59 20.84 15.16
C VAL A 301 -14.01 20.63 15.65
N SER A 302 -14.69 19.58 15.22
CA SER A 302 -15.98 19.15 15.75
C SER A 302 -15.84 17.85 16.53
N LEU A 303 -16.70 17.60 17.51
CA LEU A 303 -16.79 16.30 18.18
C LEU A 303 -17.23 15.19 17.23
N GLU A 304 -17.86 15.54 16.13
CA GLU A 304 -18.28 14.60 15.07
C GLU A 304 -17.17 14.26 14.08
N ASP A 305 -16.01 14.97 14.11
CA ASP A 305 -14.86 14.66 13.28
C ASP A 305 -14.31 13.25 13.61
N ASN A 306 -13.79 12.55 12.60
CA ASN A 306 -13.35 11.15 12.73
C ASN A 306 -12.35 10.94 13.87
N LEU A 307 -11.34 11.80 13.99
CA LEU A 307 -10.34 11.71 15.06
C LEU A 307 -10.99 11.84 16.44
N MET A 308 -11.94 12.77 16.58
CA MET A 308 -12.61 13.02 17.86
C MET A 308 -13.58 11.89 18.19
N ARG A 309 -14.33 11.37 17.23
CA ARG A 309 -15.27 10.25 17.38
C ARG A 309 -14.55 8.97 17.82
N LEU A 310 -13.40 8.66 17.21
CA LEU A 310 -12.69 7.40 17.47
C LEU A 310 -11.79 7.41 18.72
N PHE A 311 -11.20 8.57 19.05
CA PHE A 311 -10.13 8.63 20.05
C PHE A 311 -10.30 9.70 21.15
N GLY A 312 -11.25 10.60 21.01
CA GLY A 312 -11.36 11.80 21.87
C GLY A 312 -12.69 12.06 22.52
N SER A 313 -13.80 11.55 21.97
CA SER A 313 -15.15 12.01 22.28
C SER A 313 -15.57 11.91 23.75
N GLU A 314 -15.33 10.79 24.42
CA GLU A 314 -15.83 10.59 25.79
C GLU A 314 -15.19 11.53 26.84
N ARG A 315 -13.89 11.81 26.71
CA ARG A 315 -13.19 12.68 27.66
C ARG A 315 -13.46 14.14 27.40
N VAL A 316 -13.54 14.51 26.12
CA VAL A 316 -13.82 15.87 25.70
C VAL A 316 -15.27 16.19 26.00
N ALA A 317 -16.23 15.32 25.66
CA ALA A 317 -17.63 15.47 26.01
C ALA A 317 -17.85 15.62 27.54
N LYS A 318 -17.19 14.80 28.37
CA LYS A 318 -17.25 14.95 29.84
C LYS A 318 -16.70 16.27 30.37
N VAL A 319 -15.71 16.86 29.68
CA VAL A 319 -15.19 18.19 30.02
C VAL A 319 -16.19 19.27 29.61
N MET A 320 -16.81 19.12 28.45
CA MET A 320 -17.83 20.04 27.94
C MET A 320 -19.09 20.04 28.82
N ASP A 321 -19.58 18.84 29.18
CA ASP A 321 -20.73 18.70 30.11
C ASP A 321 -20.46 19.36 31.47
N ARG A 322 -19.22 19.25 31.97
CA ARG A 322 -18.82 19.91 33.24
C ARG A 322 -18.72 21.43 33.15
N MET A 323 -18.48 21.95 31.94
CA MET A 323 -18.41 23.40 31.69
C MET A 323 -19.77 24.03 31.43
N GLY A 324 -20.84 23.22 31.30
CA GLY A 324 -22.22 23.70 31.12
C GLY A 324 -22.43 24.43 29.80
N LEU A 325 -21.76 23.99 28.73
CA LEU A 325 -21.82 24.63 27.42
C LEU A 325 -23.14 24.33 26.71
N GLU A 326 -23.75 25.36 26.15
CA GLU A 326 -24.94 25.25 25.32
C GLU A 326 -24.59 25.02 23.84
N GLU A 327 -25.54 24.48 23.06
CA GLU A 327 -25.37 24.34 21.61
C GLU A 327 -25.05 25.70 20.97
N GLY A 328 -24.00 25.74 20.13
CA GLY A 328 -23.52 26.97 19.48
C GLY A 328 -22.33 27.66 20.19
N GLU A 329 -21.97 27.24 21.40
CA GLU A 329 -20.81 27.80 22.08
C GLU A 329 -19.50 27.17 21.61
N VAL A 330 -18.47 28.03 21.45
CA VAL A 330 -17.13 27.66 20.94
C VAL A 330 -16.15 27.56 22.10
N ILE A 331 -15.41 26.45 22.16
CA ILE A 331 -14.33 26.34 23.15
C ILE A 331 -13.00 26.65 22.48
N GLN A 332 -12.38 27.73 22.94
CA GLN A 332 -11.00 28.08 22.57
C GLN A 332 -10.12 28.03 23.82
N HIS A 333 -9.56 26.88 24.13
CA HIS A 333 -8.70 26.73 25.30
C HIS A 333 -7.50 25.84 25.01
N SER A 334 -6.30 26.25 25.48
CA SER A 334 -5.04 25.51 25.25
C SER A 334 -5.06 24.08 25.79
N MET A 335 -5.90 23.80 26.80
CA MET A 335 -6.07 22.45 27.37
C MET A 335 -6.76 21.52 26.36
N MET A 336 -7.71 22.03 25.57
CA MET A 336 -8.40 21.27 24.54
C MET A 336 -7.43 20.89 23.40
N THR A 337 -6.69 21.89 22.88
CA THR A 337 -5.63 21.63 21.88
C THR A 337 -4.65 20.56 22.35
N LYS A 338 -4.17 20.64 23.61
CA LYS A 338 -3.29 19.61 24.18
C LYS A 338 -3.96 18.23 24.32
N SER A 339 -5.27 18.20 24.58
CA SER A 339 -6.02 16.93 24.65
C SER A 339 -6.13 16.27 23.29
N ILE A 340 -6.39 17.05 22.25
CA ILE A 340 -6.44 16.58 20.86
C ILE A 340 -5.05 16.08 20.42
N GLU A 341 -3.98 16.80 20.71
CA GLU A 341 -2.61 16.36 20.43
C GLU A 341 -2.24 15.03 21.12
N ARG A 342 -2.74 14.80 22.35
CA ARG A 342 -2.57 13.51 23.03
C ARG A 342 -3.35 12.39 22.35
N ALA A 343 -4.55 12.69 21.82
CA ALA A 343 -5.31 11.72 21.05
C ALA A 343 -4.57 11.35 19.75
N GLN A 344 -4.07 12.35 19.01
CA GLN A 344 -3.23 12.12 17.81
C GLN A 344 -2.01 11.25 18.15
N LYS A 345 -1.31 11.54 19.23
CA LYS A 345 -0.15 10.74 19.63
C LYS A 345 -0.49 9.27 19.88
N LYS A 346 -1.66 8.97 20.47
CA LYS A 346 -2.13 7.59 20.63
C LYS A 346 -2.41 6.90 19.28
N VAL A 347 -2.98 7.63 18.33
CA VAL A 347 -3.20 7.12 16.98
C VAL A 347 -1.88 6.82 16.30
N GLU A 348 -0.91 7.75 16.37
CA GLU A 348 0.44 7.58 15.85
C GLU A 348 1.13 6.34 16.45
N GLU A 349 1.06 6.16 17.79
CA GLU A 349 1.62 5.00 18.49
C GLU A 349 0.94 3.69 18.05
N ASN A 350 -0.39 3.67 17.90
CA ASN A 350 -1.11 2.50 17.42
C ASN A 350 -0.73 2.14 15.98
N ASN A 351 -0.71 3.14 15.11
CA ASN A 351 -0.35 2.96 13.69
C ASN A 351 1.11 2.52 13.55
N PHE A 352 2.02 3.05 14.37
CA PHE A 352 3.40 2.56 14.44
C PHE A 352 3.46 1.09 14.86
N GLY A 353 2.69 0.70 15.90
CA GLY A 353 2.60 -0.70 16.35
C GLY A 353 2.14 -1.65 15.24
N ILE A 354 1.14 -1.24 14.43
CA ILE A 354 0.68 -2.02 13.27
C ILE A 354 1.80 -2.14 12.22
N ARG A 355 2.42 -1.02 11.84
CA ARG A 355 3.54 -1.02 10.85
C ARG A 355 4.70 -1.87 11.33
N LYS A 356 5.05 -1.81 12.62
CA LYS A 356 6.13 -2.61 13.21
C LYS A 356 5.85 -4.11 13.10
N ARG A 357 4.61 -4.56 13.41
CA ARG A 357 4.23 -5.97 13.28
C ARG A 357 4.31 -6.45 11.83
N LEU A 358 3.80 -5.66 10.88
CA LEU A 358 3.88 -5.99 9.46
C LEU A 358 5.35 -6.13 9.01
N LEU A 359 6.23 -5.26 9.52
CA LEU A 359 7.66 -5.32 9.21
C LEU A 359 8.30 -6.57 9.81
N GLU A 360 7.97 -6.94 11.05
CA GLU A 360 8.47 -8.17 11.70
C GLU A 360 8.10 -9.42 10.88
N TYR A 361 6.89 -9.50 10.33
CA TYR A 361 6.50 -10.59 9.42
C TYR A 361 7.28 -10.53 8.09
N ASP A 362 7.44 -9.36 7.50
CA ASP A 362 8.16 -9.21 6.23
C ASP A 362 9.67 -9.48 6.41
N ASP A 363 10.25 -9.24 7.58
CA ASP A 363 11.64 -9.57 7.90
C ASP A 363 11.90 -11.09 7.82
N VAL A 364 10.97 -11.92 8.28
CA VAL A 364 11.05 -13.39 8.13
C VAL A 364 11.02 -13.78 6.66
N MET A 365 10.07 -13.23 5.91
CA MET A 365 9.97 -13.48 4.47
C MET A 365 11.21 -13.00 3.71
N ASN A 366 11.77 -11.86 4.12
CA ASN A 366 12.96 -11.29 3.51
C ASN A 366 14.19 -12.16 3.76
N ALA A 367 14.34 -12.69 4.97
CA ALA A 367 15.41 -13.64 5.27
C ALA A 367 15.35 -14.90 4.37
N GLN A 368 14.15 -15.42 4.13
CA GLN A 368 13.95 -16.54 3.18
C GLN A 368 14.30 -16.11 1.75
N ARG A 369 13.86 -14.93 1.29
CA ARG A 369 14.20 -14.40 -0.04
C ARG A 369 15.70 -14.27 -0.23
N GLU A 370 16.41 -13.73 0.74
CA GLU A 370 17.88 -13.55 0.67
C GLU A 370 18.61 -14.88 0.47
N VAL A 371 18.20 -15.92 1.19
CA VAL A 371 18.77 -17.28 1.02
C VAL A 371 18.55 -17.79 -0.41
N ILE A 372 17.31 -17.69 -0.91
CA ILE A 372 16.95 -18.16 -2.26
C ILE A 372 17.67 -17.33 -3.33
N TYR A 373 17.67 -16.00 -3.20
CA TYR A 373 18.33 -15.12 -4.18
C TYR A 373 19.84 -15.28 -4.18
N LYS A 374 20.47 -15.53 -3.03
CA LYS A 374 21.88 -15.87 -2.94
C LYS A 374 22.21 -17.16 -3.67
N ARG A 375 21.41 -18.22 -3.47
CA ARG A 375 21.53 -19.49 -4.21
C ARG A 375 21.34 -19.27 -5.72
N ARG A 376 20.30 -18.54 -6.11
CA ARG A 376 20.04 -18.20 -7.51
C ARG A 376 21.20 -17.41 -8.14
N LYS A 377 21.75 -16.43 -7.44
CA LYS A 377 22.90 -15.67 -7.90
C LYS A 377 24.13 -16.57 -8.11
N HIS A 378 24.41 -17.47 -7.18
CA HIS A 378 25.48 -18.46 -7.32
C HIS A 378 25.26 -19.38 -8.54
N ALA A 379 24.03 -19.85 -8.75
CA ALA A 379 23.70 -20.68 -9.90
C ALA A 379 23.87 -19.93 -11.23
N LEU A 380 23.42 -18.67 -11.31
CA LEU A 380 23.56 -17.84 -12.52
C LEU A 380 25.02 -17.47 -12.81
N SER A 381 25.84 -17.22 -11.79
CA SER A 381 27.25 -16.89 -11.95
C SER A 381 28.15 -18.12 -12.11
N GLY A 382 27.61 -19.34 -11.99
CA GLY A 382 28.37 -20.58 -12.05
C GLY A 382 29.29 -20.85 -10.85
N THR A 383 29.31 -19.95 -9.86
CA THR A 383 30.11 -20.10 -8.65
C THR A 383 29.55 -21.19 -7.76
N ARG A 384 30.39 -22.17 -7.38
CA ARG A 384 30.03 -23.29 -6.49
C ARG A 384 28.88 -24.21 -6.97
N LEU A 385 28.43 -24.09 -8.22
CA LEU A 385 27.29 -24.84 -8.74
C LEU A 385 27.42 -26.36 -8.53
N LYS A 386 28.61 -26.91 -8.72
CA LYS A 386 28.87 -28.36 -8.49
C LYS A 386 28.68 -28.74 -7.03
N MET A 387 29.14 -27.92 -6.10
CA MET A 387 28.97 -28.15 -4.66
C MET A 387 27.50 -28.04 -4.25
N ASP A 388 26.82 -27.01 -4.74
CA ASP A 388 25.41 -26.82 -4.41
C ASP A 388 24.55 -27.99 -4.91
N ILE A 389 24.80 -28.47 -6.14
CA ILE A 389 24.11 -29.66 -6.68
C ILE A 389 24.46 -30.92 -5.88
N ALA A 390 25.71 -31.11 -5.53
CA ALA A 390 26.10 -32.28 -4.73
C ALA A 390 25.42 -32.27 -3.34
N ASN A 391 25.35 -31.11 -2.69
CA ASN A 391 24.66 -30.98 -1.41
C ASN A 391 23.15 -31.21 -1.56
N ILE A 392 22.50 -30.64 -2.58
CA ILE A 392 21.08 -30.88 -2.83
C ILE A 392 20.80 -32.37 -3.07
N LEU A 393 21.62 -33.03 -3.88
CA LEU A 393 21.50 -34.47 -4.11
C LEU A 393 21.63 -35.25 -2.80
N TYR A 394 22.64 -34.93 -1.98
CA TYR A 394 22.88 -35.61 -0.71
C TYR A 394 21.73 -35.41 0.28
N ASP A 395 21.30 -34.16 0.47
CA ASP A 395 20.22 -33.80 1.40
C ASP A 395 18.89 -34.48 1.00
N THR A 396 18.56 -34.47 -0.31
CA THR A 396 17.35 -35.15 -0.83
C THR A 396 17.40 -36.65 -0.65
N ILE A 397 18.55 -37.29 -0.93
CA ILE A 397 18.73 -38.72 -0.70
C ILE A 397 18.54 -39.05 0.78
N GLN A 398 19.17 -38.29 1.65
CA GLN A 398 19.09 -38.45 3.09
C GLN A 398 17.64 -38.40 3.58
N GLU A 399 16.88 -37.42 3.14
CA GLU A 399 15.46 -37.23 3.49
C GLU A 399 14.63 -38.45 3.04
N ILE A 400 14.79 -38.87 1.77
CA ILE A 400 14.09 -40.04 1.21
C ILE A 400 14.42 -41.31 2.01
N VAL A 401 15.70 -41.57 2.26
CA VAL A 401 16.13 -42.76 2.98
C VAL A 401 15.61 -42.80 4.41
N LEU A 402 15.77 -41.69 5.17
CA LEU A 402 15.34 -41.64 6.56
C LEU A 402 13.82 -41.77 6.70
N THR A 403 13.05 -41.07 5.86
CA THR A 403 11.59 -41.11 5.90
C THR A 403 11.05 -42.52 5.60
N ASN A 404 11.54 -43.15 4.53
CA ASN A 404 11.05 -44.46 4.11
C ASN A 404 11.61 -45.62 4.96
N LYS A 405 12.79 -45.48 5.55
CA LYS A 405 13.31 -46.45 6.55
C LYS A 405 12.47 -46.41 7.81
N ALA A 406 12.12 -45.25 8.31
CA ALA A 406 11.27 -45.09 9.50
C ALA A 406 9.89 -45.75 9.31
N SER A 407 9.29 -45.60 8.11
CA SER A 407 8.02 -46.25 7.75
C SER A 407 8.14 -47.68 7.24
N SER A 408 9.34 -48.19 7.01
CA SER A 408 9.62 -49.49 6.38
C SER A 408 8.96 -49.68 5.02
N ASP A 409 8.74 -48.60 4.27
CA ASP A 409 8.04 -48.59 2.97
C ASP A 409 9.03 -48.55 1.80
N TYR A 410 9.42 -49.74 1.33
CA TYR A 410 10.31 -49.90 0.18
C TYR A 410 9.66 -49.41 -1.14
N LYS A 411 8.33 -49.59 -1.30
CA LYS A 411 7.67 -49.19 -2.56
C LYS A 411 7.68 -47.68 -2.72
N ASN A 412 7.39 -46.96 -1.65
CA ASN A 412 7.45 -45.48 -1.67
C ASN A 412 8.90 -44.98 -1.87
N PHE A 413 9.87 -45.62 -1.23
CA PHE A 413 11.28 -45.34 -1.44
C PHE A 413 11.69 -45.46 -2.92
N GLU A 414 11.36 -46.61 -3.59
CA GLU A 414 11.66 -46.81 -5.01
C GLU A 414 10.95 -45.75 -5.90
N PHE A 415 9.69 -45.47 -5.60
CA PHE A 415 8.92 -44.46 -6.30
C PHE A 415 9.54 -43.06 -6.18
N GLU A 416 9.95 -42.67 -4.98
CA GLU A 416 10.59 -41.37 -4.77
C GLU A 416 11.96 -41.28 -5.45
N ILE A 417 12.76 -42.34 -5.49
CA ILE A 417 14.03 -42.38 -6.24
C ILE A 417 13.78 -42.21 -7.73
N ILE A 418 12.80 -42.89 -8.31
CA ILE A 418 12.47 -42.76 -9.73
C ILE A 418 11.93 -41.36 -10.03
N SER A 419 11.03 -40.89 -9.19
CA SER A 419 10.36 -39.59 -9.38
C SER A 419 11.34 -38.39 -9.29
N ASN A 420 12.23 -38.39 -8.30
CA ASN A 420 13.15 -37.27 -8.08
C ASN A 420 14.41 -37.34 -8.96
N PHE A 421 14.90 -38.56 -9.27
CA PHE A 421 16.20 -38.68 -9.94
C PHE A 421 16.17 -39.40 -11.30
N SER A 422 15.02 -39.94 -11.69
CA SER A 422 14.83 -40.68 -12.95
C SER A 422 15.81 -41.86 -13.09
N ILE A 423 16.12 -42.53 -11.99
CA ILE A 423 16.93 -43.76 -11.96
C ILE A 423 16.18 -44.82 -11.16
N THR A 424 16.49 -46.11 -11.44
CA THR A 424 16.03 -47.21 -10.62
C THR A 424 16.94 -47.41 -9.41
N SER A 425 16.36 -47.76 -8.27
CA SER A 425 17.14 -48.02 -7.06
C SER A 425 18.08 -49.21 -7.28
N PRO A 426 19.37 -49.12 -6.93
CA PRO A 426 20.29 -50.25 -6.97
C PRO A 426 20.06 -51.24 -5.82
N ILE A 427 19.26 -50.83 -4.84
CA ILE A 427 19.05 -51.57 -3.58
C ILE A 427 17.75 -52.35 -3.70
N ASP A 428 17.82 -53.66 -3.45
CA ASP A 428 16.64 -54.52 -3.44
C ASP A 428 15.88 -54.45 -2.11
N PRO A 429 14.66 -55.00 -2.03
CA PRO A 429 13.84 -54.94 -0.80
C PRO A 429 14.49 -55.59 0.44
N LYS A 430 15.41 -56.56 0.26
CA LYS A 430 16.14 -57.16 1.36
C LYS A 430 17.28 -56.27 1.82
N GLY A 431 18.07 -55.78 0.89
CA GLY A 431 19.14 -54.80 1.15
C GLY A 431 18.62 -53.52 1.81
N PHE A 432 17.44 -53.03 1.40
CA PHE A 432 16.82 -51.89 2.05
C PHE A 432 16.54 -52.10 3.54
N LYS A 433 16.19 -53.32 3.97
CA LYS A 433 15.95 -53.65 5.38
C LYS A 433 17.23 -53.87 6.17
N GLU A 434 18.21 -54.56 5.59
CA GLU A 434 19.41 -55.08 6.25
C GLU A 434 20.57 -54.05 6.28
N THR A 435 20.69 -53.20 5.28
CA THR A 435 21.76 -52.21 5.15
C THR A 435 21.54 -50.98 6.02
N SER A 436 22.61 -50.44 6.55
CA SER A 436 22.53 -49.19 7.34
C SER A 436 22.07 -48.00 6.48
N GLU A 437 21.40 -47.01 7.11
CA GLU A 437 20.95 -45.79 6.43
C GLU A 437 22.11 -45.05 5.74
N ASN A 438 23.24 -44.91 6.42
CA ASN A 438 24.42 -44.26 5.89
C ASN A 438 25.02 -44.97 4.66
N ASP A 439 25.02 -46.28 4.65
CA ASP A 439 25.53 -47.06 3.51
C ASP A 439 24.62 -46.91 2.29
N ILE A 440 23.30 -46.93 2.50
CA ILE A 440 22.31 -46.65 1.45
C ILE A 440 22.48 -45.26 0.88
N ILE A 441 22.61 -44.22 1.74
CA ILE A 441 22.82 -42.86 1.33
C ILE A 441 24.10 -42.71 0.50
N ASN A 442 25.19 -43.28 0.95
CA ASN A 442 26.48 -43.23 0.24
C ASN A 442 26.43 -43.94 -1.12
N GLU A 443 25.80 -45.12 -1.20
CA GLU A 443 25.66 -45.88 -2.44
C GLU A 443 24.84 -45.12 -3.48
N LEU A 444 23.68 -44.60 -3.07
CA LEU A 444 22.83 -43.76 -3.92
C LEU A 444 23.51 -42.48 -4.35
N PHE A 445 24.22 -41.81 -3.45
CA PHE A 445 24.95 -40.56 -3.76
C PHE A 445 26.05 -40.80 -4.81
N ASN A 446 26.80 -41.87 -4.68
CA ASN A 446 27.83 -42.24 -5.66
C ASN A 446 27.22 -42.56 -7.03
N LEU A 447 26.15 -43.33 -7.08
CA LEU A 447 25.42 -43.65 -8.30
C LEU A 447 24.87 -42.38 -8.98
N LEU A 448 24.26 -41.51 -8.22
CA LEU A 448 23.70 -40.26 -8.73
C LEU A 448 24.76 -39.32 -9.24
N ASN A 449 25.91 -39.20 -8.59
CA ASN A 449 27.03 -38.40 -9.08
C ASN A 449 27.58 -38.93 -10.42
N GLN A 450 27.64 -40.24 -10.60
CA GLN A 450 28.06 -40.87 -11.87
C GLN A 450 26.99 -40.59 -12.95
N HIS A 451 25.71 -40.75 -12.63
CA HIS A 451 24.62 -40.47 -13.56
C HIS A 451 24.60 -38.99 -13.98
N TYR A 452 24.76 -38.08 -13.03
CA TYR A 452 24.85 -36.63 -13.27
C TYR A 452 26.04 -36.27 -14.15
N SER A 453 27.21 -36.81 -13.88
CA SER A 453 28.41 -36.57 -14.68
C SER A 453 28.24 -37.05 -16.12
N LYS A 454 27.62 -38.22 -16.31
CA LYS A 454 27.31 -38.74 -17.65
C LYS A 454 26.31 -37.86 -18.39
N LYS A 455 25.27 -37.37 -17.71
CA LYS A 455 24.27 -36.47 -18.27
C LYS A 455 24.87 -35.11 -18.68
N ILE A 456 25.77 -34.55 -17.85
CA ILE A 456 26.52 -33.34 -18.20
C ILE A 456 27.40 -33.55 -19.45
N ALA A 457 28.15 -34.66 -19.50
CA ALA A 457 29.00 -34.94 -20.65
C ALA A 457 28.19 -35.06 -21.96
N THR A 458 27.06 -35.73 -21.90
CA THR A 458 26.14 -35.85 -23.06
C THR A 458 25.58 -34.52 -23.47
N ASN A 459 25.08 -33.74 -22.52
CA ASN A 459 24.52 -32.40 -22.81
C ASN A 459 25.58 -31.41 -23.34
N SER A 460 26.80 -31.49 -22.78
CA SER A 460 27.93 -30.66 -23.27
C SER A 460 28.34 -31.04 -24.69
N ALA A 461 28.36 -32.32 -25.01
CA ALA A 461 28.67 -32.79 -26.37
C ALA A 461 27.64 -32.33 -27.42
N LEU A 462 26.37 -32.17 -27.02
CA LEU A 462 25.31 -31.64 -27.88
C LEU A 462 25.36 -30.09 -27.98
N ALA A 463 25.56 -29.40 -26.88
CA ALA A 463 25.48 -27.93 -26.80
C ALA A 463 26.73 -27.25 -27.34
N PHE A 464 27.91 -27.78 -27.08
CA PHE A 464 29.18 -27.13 -27.37
C PHE A 464 29.40 -26.81 -28.86
N PRO A 465 29.11 -27.74 -29.80
CA PRO A 465 29.28 -27.42 -31.24
C PRO A 465 28.40 -26.26 -31.73
N VAL A 466 27.17 -26.16 -31.20
CA VAL A 466 26.22 -25.08 -31.54
C VAL A 466 26.75 -23.75 -31.00
N ILE A 467 27.13 -23.70 -29.73
CA ILE A 467 27.66 -22.48 -29.10
C ILE A 467 28.97 -22.05 -29.78
N LYS A 468 29.88 -23.01 -30.05
CA LYS A 468 31.15 -22.74 -30.73
C LYS A 468 30.93 -22.14 -32.13
N ASN A 469 30.02 -22.72 -32.91
CA ASN A 469 29.72 -22.23 -34.26
C ASN A 469 29.16 -20.80 -34.24
N VAL A 470 28.34 -20.46 -33.26
CA VAL A 470 27.82 -19.09 -33.08
C VAL A 470 28.93 -18.12 -32.67
N TYR A 471 29.78 -18.54 -31.71
CA TYR A 471 30.88 -17.71 -31.20
C TYR A 471 31.95 -17.41 -32.23
N GLU A 472 32.29 -18.36 -33.10
CA GLU A 472 33.31 -18.25 -34.13
C GLU A 472 32.83 -17.42 -35.36
N ARG A 473 31.55 -17.01 -35.46
CA ARG A 473 31.07 -16.17 -36.57
C ARG A 473 31.41 -14.70 -36.30
N PRO A 474 32.29 -14.08 -37.08
CA PRO A 474 32.68 -12.69 -36.84
C PRO A 474 31.51 -11.74 -37.15
N GLY A 475 31.28 -10.77 -36.28
CA GLY A 475 30.37 -9.64 -36.49
C GLY A 475 28.93 -9.81 -36.00
N ASN A 476 28.57 -10.94 -35.40
CA ASN A 476 27.22 -11.15 -34.88
C ASN A 476 27.23 -11.15 -33.35
N THR A 477 26.64 -10.16 -32.73
CA THR A 477 26.27 -10.15 -31.30
C THR A 477 24.88 -10.77 -31.16
N TYR A 478 24.80 -11.93 -30.52
CA TYR A 478 23.53 -12.59 -30.23
C TYR A 478 23.18 -12.40 -28.76
N GLU A 479 22.03 -11.88 -28.47
CA GLU A 479 21.49 -11.78 -27.10
C GLU A 479 21.06 -13.13 -26.55
N ARG A 480 20.68 -14.06 -27.41
CA ARG A 480 20.20 -15.41 -27.04
C ARG A 480 20.65 -16.44 -28.08
N ILE A 481 21.14 -17.58 -27.58
CA ILE A 481 21.47 -18.75 -28.40
C ILE A 481 20.49 -19.85 -28.03
N VAL A 482 19.73 -20.35 -28.99
CA VAL A 482 18.85 -21.52 -28.81
C VAL A 482 19.66 -22.77 -29.12
N VAL A 483 19.85 -23.61 -28.10
CA VAL A 483 20.49 -24.91 -28.24
C VAL A 483 19.38 -25.95 -28.33
N PRO A 484 19.18 -26.63 -29.48
CA PRO A 484 18.22 -27.71 -29.58
C PRO A 484 18.82 -28.94 -28.86
N PHE A 485 18.41 -29.16 -27.63
CA PHE A 485 18.54 -30.49 -27.03
C PHE A 485 17.49 -31.35 -27.70
N THR A 486 17.91 -32.46 -28.36
CA THR A 486 16.96 -33.44 -28.86
C THR A 486 16.00 -33.76 -27.75
N ALA A 487 14.73 -33.47 -27.99
CA ALA A 487 13.68 -33.67 -27.04
C ALA A 487 13.76 -35.11 -26.52
N VAL A 488 14.03 -35.21 -25.22
CA VAL A 488 13.45 -36.33 -24.48
C VAL A 488 11.97 -36.15 -24.75
N SER A 489 11.40 -37.06 -25.50
CA SER A 489 10.05 -37.02 -26.01
C SER A 489 9.09 -36.50 -24.96
N TYR A 490 8.31 -35.46 -25.28
CA TYR A 490 7.21 -34.94 -24.47
C TYR A 490 6.18 -36.01 -24.07
N THR A 491 6.27 -37.20 -24.66
CA THR A 491 5.42 -38.39 -24.41
C THR A 491 5.71 -39.09 -23.09
N HIS A 492 6.70 -38.68 -22.31
CA HIS A 492 7.01 -39.25 -20.99
C HIS A 492 6.79 -38.27 -19.81
N LEU A 493 6.16 -37.13 -20.05
CA LEU A 493 5.80 -36.12 -19.02
C LEU A 493 4.28 -35.88 -18.91
N THR A 494 3.47 -36.87 -19.34
CA THR A 494 2.04 -36.91 -19.02
C THR A 494 1.76 -37.97 -17.99
#